data_aa3b1c4335cb9d3bffd831b544f1a3dd
#
_entry.id   aa3b1c4335cb9d3bffd831b544f1a3dd
#
_cell.length_a   1.000
_cell.length_b   1.000
_cell.length_c   1.000
_cell.angle_alpha   90.00
_cell.angle_beta   90.00
_cell.angle_gamma   90.00
#
_symmetry.space_group_name_H-M   'P 1'
#
loop_
_entity.id
_entity.type
_entity.pdbx_description
1 polymer ?
#
loop_
_entity_poly.entity_id
_entity_poly.type
_entity_poly.pdbx_seq_one_letter_code
_entity_poly.pdbx_strand_id
1 'polypeptide(L)'
;MTRFVAIHNVPGITEEAFREKLDAVRKWRPDRRTTIVKVYGDLEHGRLISECEAVEQSHFEDWIKMVGWPTESIHKIDMVCQVGNIWKL
;
A
#
# COMPACT_ATOMS: atom_id res chain seq x y z
N MET A 1 -15.49 -1.73 4.42
CA MET A 1 -14.20 -2.19 3.92
C MET A 1 -13.17 -2.18 5.04
N THR A 2 -12.20 -3.04 4.93
CA THR A 2 -11.16 -3.18 5.94
C THR A 2 -9.90 -2.41 5.52
N ARG A 3 -9.26 -1.74 6.47
CA ARG A 3 -7.99 -1.03 6.23
C ARG A 3 -6.82 -1.97 6.44
N PHE A 4 -5.90 -1.98 5.47
CA PHE A 4 -4.65 -2.74 5.55
C PHE A 4 -3.46 -1.84 5.27
N VAL A 5 -2.32 -2.19 5.87
CA VAL A 5 -1.04 -1.54 5.61
C VAL A 5 -0.02 -2.62 5.30
N ALA A 6 0.76 -2.44 4.25
CA ALA A 6 1.84 -3.35 3.89
C ALA A 6 3.18 -2.63 3.93
N ILE A 7 4.21 -3.34 4.37
CA ILE A 7 5.58 -2.86 4.37
C ILE A 7 6.34 -3.60 3.28
N HIS A 8 6.95 -2.85 2.36
CA HIS A 8 7.71 -3.38 1.24
C HIS A 8 9.18 -3.05 1.38
N ASN A 9 10.03 -3.94 0.91
CA ASN A 9 11.47 -3.76 0.96
C ASN A 9 12.02 -3.80 -0.46
N VAL A 10 12.37 -2.62 -1.00
CA VAL A 10 12.81 -2.46 -2.38
C VAL A 10 14.13 -1.67 -2.39
N PRO A 11 15.24 -2.31 -1.97
CA PRO A 11 16.53 -1.63 -1.90
C PRO A 11 16.93 -1.03 -3.23
N GLY A 12 17.43 0.21 -3.19
CA GLY A 12 17.90 0.88 -4.40
C GLY A 12 16.82 1.49 -5.28
N ILE A 13 15.56 1.49 -4.83
CA ILE A 13 14.50 2.11 -5.62
C ILE A 13 14.77 3.61 -5.80
N THR A 14 14.59 4.08 -7.04
CA THR A 14 14.76 5.48 -7.37
C THR A 14 13.41 6.20 -7.36
N GLU A 15 13.44 7.54 -7.28
CA GLU A 15 12.22 8.35 -7.40
C GLU A 15 11.52 8.06 -8.72
N GLU A 16 12.29 7.95 -9.81
CA GLU A 16 11.75 7.66 -11.14
C GLU A 16 11.02 6.31 -11.16
N ALA A 17 11.67 5.26 -10.63
CA ALA A 17 11.09 3.92 -10.59
C ALA A 17 9.81 3.89 -9.73
N PHE A 18 9.81 4.61 -8.61
CA PHE A 18 8.64 4.74 -7.74
C PHE A 18 7.47 5.39 -8.49
N ARG A 19 7.72 6.52 -9.16
CA ARG A 19 6.69 7.24 -9.93
C ARG A 19 6.15 6.39 -11.08
N GLU A 20 7.03 5.77 -11.86
CA GLU A 20 6.63 4.96 -13.00
C GLU A 20 5.74 3.78 -12.58
N LYS A 21 6.13 3.11 -11.51
CA LYS A 21 5.38 1.95 -11.05
C LYS A 21 3.97 2.35 -10.59
N LEU A 22 3.85 3.41 -9.82
CA LEU A 22 2.55 3.86 -9.33
C LEU A 22 1.69 4.45 -10.45
N ASP A 23 2.28 5.13 -11.42
CA ASP A 23 1.53 5.60 -12.58
C ASP A 23 0.97 4.44 -13.41
N ALA A 24 1.75 3.39 -13.57
CA ALA A 24 1.31 2.21 -14.32
C ALA A 24 0.12 1.53 -13.63
N VAL A 25 0.19 1.33 -12.30
CA VAL A 25 -0.88 0.64 -11.57
C VAL A 25 -2.07 1.54 -11.26
N ARG A 26 -1.92 2.86 -11.31
CA ARG A 26 -3.02 3.79 -11.09
C ARG A 26 -4.17 3.58 -12.06
N LYS A 27 -3.86 3.17 -13.27
CA LYS A 27 -4.84 2.90 -14.31
C LYS A 27 -5.47 1.52 -14.16
N TRP A 28 -4.92 0.70 -13.31
CA TRP A 28 -5.40 -0.65 -13.09
C TRP A 28 -6.51 -0.62 -12.04
N ARG A 29 -7.70 -0.96 -12.46
CA ARG A 29 -8.84 -1.11 -11.56
C ARG A 29 -9.49 -2.45 -11.86
N PRO A 30 -8.94 -3.55 -11.32
CA PRO A 30 -9.43 -4.88 -11.62
C PRO A 30 -10.86 -5.06 -11.11
N ASP A 31 -11.15 -4.43 -9.98
CA ASP A 31 -12.50 -4.40 -9.43
C ASP A 31 -12.61 -3.24 -8.42
N ARG A 32 -13.83 -3.02 -7.91
CA ARG A 32 -14.11 -1.96 -6.96
C ARG A 32 -13.87 -2.37 -5.51
N ARG A 33 -13.16 -3.48 -5.29
CA ARG A 33 -12.98 -4.06 -3.95
C ARG A 33 -11.70 -3.59 -3.28
N THR A 34 -10.87 -2.83 -3.99
CA THR A 34 -9.60 -2.33 -3.44
C THR A 34 -9.41 -0.87 -3.79
N THR A 35 -9.13 -0.06 -2.78
CA THR A 35 -8.79 1.35 -2.95
C THR A 35 -7.46 1.61 -2.28
N ILE A 36 -6.46 2.05 -3.05
CA ILE A 36 -5.18 2.45 -2.48
C ILE A 36 -5.33 3.87 -1.94
N VAL A 37 -5.15 4.01 -0.64
CA VAL A 37 -5.32 5.30 0.05
C VAL A 37 -4.07 6.14 -0.07
N LYS A 38 -2.92 5.57 0.28
CA LYS A 38 -1.62 6.25 0.24
C LYS A 38 -0.50 5.25 0.04
N VAL A 39 0.60 5.72 -0.53
CA VAL A 39 1.86 4.98 -0.56
C VAL A 39 2.95 5.94 -0.10
N TYR A 40 3.68 5.55 0.93
CA TYR A 40 4.83 6.31 1.43
C TYR A 40 6.11 5.67 0.93
N GLY A 41 7.08 6.49 0.55
CA GLY A 41 8.37 6.00 0.08
C GLY A 41 9.52 6.58 0.89
N ASP A 42 10.26 5.72 1.59
CA ASP A 42 11.58 6.04 2.14
C ASP A 42 12.60 5.52 1.12
N LEU A 43 12.98 6.37 0.18
CA LEU A 43 13.83 5.97 -0.94
C LEU A 43 15.27 5.71 -0.50
N GLU A 44 15.74 6.41 0.52
CA GLU A 44 17.09 6.22 1.05
C GLU A 44 17.29 4.79 1.54
N HIS A 45 16.30 4.24 2.24
CA HIS A 45 16.40 2.89 2.81
C HIS A 45 15.67 1.84 1.97
N GLY A 46 15.01 2.24 0.88
CA GLY A 46 14.26 1.33 0.03
C GLY A 46 13.04 0.74 0.71
N ARG A 47 12.48 1.43 1.69
CA ARG A 47 11.32 0.95 2.42
C ARG A 47 10.08 1.71 2.02
N LEU A 48 9.08 0.97 1.57
CA LEU A 48 7.82 1.56 1.11
C LEU A 48 6.69 1.06 2.00
N ILE A 49 5.69 1.91 2.19
CA ILE A 49 4.52 1.57 3.00
C ILE A 49 3.28 1.89 2.18
N SER A 50 2.46 0.89 1.90
CA SER A 50 1.21 1.08 1.19
C SER A 50 0.03 0.90 2.13
N GLU A 51 -0.97 1.76 1.97
CA GLU A 51 -2.19 1.75 2.76
C GLU A 51 -3.37 1.58 1.82
N CYS A 52 -4.24 0.62 2.11
CA CYS A 52 -5.41 0.39 1.29
C CYS A 52 -6.67 0.11 2.10
N GLU A 53 -7.81 0.27 1.44
CA GLU A 53 -9.08 -0.26 1.91
C GLU A 53 -9.51 -1.36 0.94
N ALA A 54 -9.82 -2.52 1.46
CA ALA A 54 -10.23 -3.67 0.65
C ALA A 54 -11.30 -4.48 1.38
N VAL A 55 -12.07 -5.23 0.62
CA VAL A 55 -13.07 -6.12 1.19
C VAL A 55 -12.38 -7.23 1.96
N GLU A 56 -11.29 -7.79 1.40
CA GLU A 56 -10.50 -8.83 2.01
C GLU A 56 -9.02 -8.61 1.74
N GLN A 57 -8.16 -9.18 2.59
CA GLN A 57 -6.71 -9.09 2.41
C GLN A 57 -6.25 -9.61 1.05
N SER A 58 -6.89 -10.65 0.53
CA SER A 58 -6.53 -11.24 -0.77
C SER A 58 -6.62 -10.22 -1.91
N HIS A 59 -7.54 -9.27 -1.84
CA HIS A 59 -7.66 -8.22 -2.85
C HIS A 59 -6.47 -7.26 -2.81
N PHE A 60 -5.98 -6.96 -1.60
CA PHE A 60 -4.76 -6.15 -1.45
C PHE A 60 -3.53 -6.91 -1.96
N GLU A 61 -3.47 -8.21 -1.69
CA GLU A 61 -2.37 -9.06 -2.17
C GLU A 61 -2.33 -9.09 -3.70
N ASP A 62 -3.47 -9.05 -4.37
CA ASP A 62 -3.54 -8.98 -5.83
C ASP A 62 -2.91 -7.69 -6.35
N TRP A 63 -3.21 -6.56 -5.69
CA TRP A 63 -2.58 -5.28 -6.03
C TRP A 63 -1.07 -5.33 -5.79
N ILE A 64 -0.64 -5.92 -4.67
CA ILE A 64 0.78 -6.06 -4.34
C ILE A 64 1.51 -6.86 -5.41
N LYS A 65 0.91 -7.95 -5.89
CA LYS A 65 1.48 -8.75 -6.97
C LYS A 65 1.62 -7.94 -8.25
N MET A 66 0.67 -7.08 -8.54
CA MET A 66 0.71 -6.23 -9.72
C MET A 66 1.83 -5.19 -9.63
N VAL A 67 1.97 -4.56 -8.47
CA VAL A 67 3.08 -3.63 -8.23
C VAL A 67 4.42 -4.34 -8.28
N GLY A 68 4.46 -5.59 -7.84
CA GLY A 68 5.65 -6.42 -7.88
C GLY A 68 6.69 -6.07 -6.82
N TRP A 69 6.30 -5.33 -5.79
CA TRP A 69 7.22 -5.00 -4.68
C TRP A 69 7.31 -6.15 -3.69
N PRO A 70 8.54 -6.61 -3.35
CA PRO A 70 8.71 -7.58 -2.28
C PRO A 70 8.08 -7.06 -0.98
N THR A 71 7.23 -7.85 -0.35
CA THR A 71 6.45 -7.43 0.81
C THR A 71 6.93 -8.17 2.04
N GLU A 72 7.35 -7.39 3.06
CA GLU A 72 7.82 -7.93 4.32
C GLU A 72 6.66 -8.36 5.21
N SER A 73 5.60 -7.53 5.26
CA SER A 73 4.45 -7.81 6.13
C SER A 73 3.21 -7.06 5.66
N ILE A 74 2.05 -7.62 6.03
CA ILE A 74 0.74 -7.00 5.79
C ILE A 74 0.00 -6.99 7.14
N HIS A 75 -0.61 -5.86 7.47
CA HIS A 75 -1.28 -5.66 8.75
C HIS A 75 -2.71 -5.20 8.54
N LYS A 76 -3.62 -5.82 9.27
CA LYS A 76 -5.00 -5.32 9.39
C LYS A 76 -5.01 -4.23 10.46
N ILE A 77 -5.55 -3.08 10.13
CA ILE A 77 -5.55 -1.93 11.02
C ILE A 77 -6.89 -1.85 11.76
N ASP A 78 -6.82 -1.89 13.08
CA ASP A 78 -8.02 -1.84 13.93
C ASP A 78 -8.31 -0.45 14.47
N MET A 79 -7.28 0.37 14.70
CA MET A 79 -7.42 1.69 15.28
C MET A 79 -6.52 2.71 14.59
N VAL A 80 -6.98 3.94 14.53
CA VAL A 80 -6.24 5.05 13.93
C VAL A 80 -6.28 6.25 14.89
N CYS A 81 -5.13 6.92 15.04
CA CYS A 81 -5.06 8.24 15.65
C CYS A 81 -4.58 9.22 14.59
N GLN A 82 -5.33 10.25 14.34
CA GLN A 82 -4.97 11.29 13.37
C GLN A 82 -5.24 12.66 13.98
N VAL A 83 -4.19 13.47 14.09
CA VAL A 83 -4.26 14.83 14.65
C VAL A 83 -4.97 14.84 16.00
N GLY A 84 -4.65 13.86 16.86
CA GLY A 84 -5.24 13.74 18.19
C GLY A 84 -6.59 13.04 18.25
N ASN A 85 -7.23 12.79 17.12
CA ASN A 85 -8.46 12.00 17.08
C ASN A 85 -8.12 10.52 16.99
N ILE A 86 -8.77 9.73 17.84
CA ILE A 86 -8.56 8.28 17.88
C ILE A 86 -9.90 7.62 17.60
N TRP A 87 -9.90 6.67 16.68
CA TRP A 87 -11.11 5.91 16.37
C TRP A 87 -10.80 4.46 15.99
N LYS A 88 -11.82 3.64 16.10
CA LYS A 88 -11.77 2.24 15.72
C LYS A 88 -12.28 2.09 14.29
N LEU A 89 -11.55 1.33 13.50
CA LEU A 89 -11.94 1.04 12.12
C LEU A 89 -12.89 -0.14 12.03
#